data_f7b414893136b9a62329a070d4c7317f
#
_entry.id   f7b414893136b9a62329a070d4c7317f
#
_cell.length_a   1.000
_cell.length_b   1.000
_cell.length_c   1.000
_cell.angle_alpha   90.00
_cell.angle_beta   90.00
_cell.angle_gamma   90.00
#
_symmetry.space_group_name_H-M   'P 1'
#
loop_
_entity.id
_entity.type
_entity.pdbx_description
1 polymer ?
#
loop_
_entity_poly.entity_id
_entity_poly.type
_entity_poly.pdbx_seq_one_letter_code
_entity_poly.pdbx_strand_id
1 'polypeptide(L)'
;LMVLRVDDRPIAPPPSIVTTVVPSFPTSVPPVDTSTTQPPVVDTATTSVPPVDASTTQPPAVDAPTSTVPHLGSVTLSGVGFTLDATTDGERLWAFGDDGEAALADLVTVMGQPIGDPGWGPDDRCTTPEVRRLGWGGLEVVLSRMAAGGPTLLAQWYLTGQDSDATSLWTLERIGIGSTVGDLRAAHGGQITLERPSDRDPAGWFDTEPLLGDGIRGAVGNTSDAGRVLLMWAGEGCQRRFG
;
A
#
# COMPACT_ATOMS: atom_id res chain seq x y z
N LEU A 1 -47.62 -4.13 37.46
CA LEU A 1 -47.68 -2.74 36.95
C LEU A 1 -46.27 -2.17 37.03
N MET A 2 -45.57 -2.13 35.89
CA MET A 2 -44.17 -1.66 35.77
C MET A 2 -44.24 -0.18 35.37
N VAL A 3 -43.80 0.72 36.25
CA VAL A 3 -43.78 2.16 36.00
C VAL A 3 -42.41 2.50 35.37
N LEU A 4 -42.43 2.86 34.09
CA LEU A 4 -41.30 3.42 33.39
C LEU A 4 -41.04 4.85 33.88
N ARG A 5 -39.90 5.09 34.54
CA ARG A 5 -39.40 6.45 34.82
C ARG A 5 -38.76 7.00 33.54
N VAL A 6 -39.32 8.08 33.03
CA VAL A 6 -38.71 8.92 32.00
C VAL A 6 -37.64 9.79 32.68
N ASP A 7 -36.40 9.64 32.27
CA ASP A 7 -35.23 10.40 32.78
C ASP A 7 -35.16 11.73 32.01
N ASP A 8 -35.63 12.81 32.62
CA ASP A 8 -35.63 14.19 32.09
C ASP A 8 -34.20 14.80 32.29
N ARG A 9 -33.27 14.43 31.45
CA ARG A 9 -31.97 15.14 31.41
C ARG A 9 -32.03 16.30 30.44
N PRO A 10 -31.63 17.52 30.84
CA PRO A 10 -31.56 18.65 29.92
C PRO A 10 -30.53 18.41 28.81
N ILE A 11 -30.94 18.61 27.56
CA ILE A 11 -30.10 18.51 26.36
C ILE A 11 -29.13 19.69 26.40
N ALA A 12 -27.83 19.38 26.38
CA ALA A 12 -26.79 20.40 26.29
C ALA A 12 -26.92 21.18 24.97
N PRO A 13 -26.69 22.50 24.94
CA PRO A 13 -26.68 23.27 23.71
C PRO A 13 -25.55 22.85 22.78
N PRO A 14 -25.75 22.93 21.45
CA PRO A 14 -24.72 22.57 20.48
C PRO A 14 -23.52 23.53 20.59
N PRO A 15 -22.32 23.04 20.31
CA PRO A 15 -21.12 23.89 20.35
C PRO A 15 -21.18 24.98 19.29
N SER A 16 -20.80 26.20 19.69
CA SER A 16 -20.73 27.35 18.79
C SER A 16 -19.60 27.16 17.78
N ILE A 17 -19.95 27.25 16.50
CA ILE A 17 -18.97 27.21 15.39
C ILE A 17 -18.17 28.52 15.39
N VAL A 18 -16.90 28.44 15.75
CA VAL A 18 -15.96 29.57 15.60
C VAL A 18 -15.48 29.56 14.13
N THR A 19 -15.98 30.55 13.37
CA THR A 19 -15.50 30.77 12.00
C THR A 19 -14.13 31.41 12.04
N THR A 20 -13.08 30.63 11.78
CA THR A 20 -11.71 31.15 11.62
C THR A 20 -11.58 31.78 10.23
N VAL A 21 -11.40 33.09 10.18
CA VAL A 21 -11.09 33.83 8.95
C VAL A 21 -9.63 33.56 8.59
N VAL A 22 -9.42 32.87 7.47
CA VAL A 22 -8.07 32.64 6.92
C VAL A 22 -7.62 33.90 6.19
N PRO A 23 -6.47 34.51 6.53
CA PRO A 23 -5.92 35.65 5.81
C PRO A 23 -5.45 35.20 4.41
N SER A 24 -5.93 35.90 3.37
CA SER A 24 -5.45 35.76 1.99
C SER A 24 -4.10 36.42 1.84
N PHE A 25 -3.06 35.64 1.50
CA PHE A 25 -1.76 36.19 1.11
C PHE A 25 -1.74 36.49 -0.38
N PRO A 26 -1.23 37.66 -0.82
CA PRO A 26 -1.07 37.97 -2.23
C PRO A 26 0.09 37.14 -2.82
N THR A 27 -0.21 36.32 -3.81
CA THR A 27 0.78 35.58 -4.60
C THR A 27 1.36 36.51 -5.67
N SER A 28 2.51 37.07 -5.42
CA SER A 28 3.32 37.72 -6.47
C SER A 28 4.27 36.67 -7.06
N VAL A 29 3.99 36.23 -8.25
CA VAL A 29 4.89 35.37 -9.05
C VAL A 29 5.82 36.29 -9.84
N PRO A 30 7.17 36.20 -9.71
CA PRO A 30 8.09 36.91 -10.61
C PRO A 30 8.08 36.27 -12.01
N PRO A 31 8.31 37.06 -13.08
CA PRO A 31 8.39 36.56 -14.44
C PRO A 31 9.62 35.66 -14.62
N VAL A 32 9.42 34.49 -15.21
CA VAL A 32 10.48 33.57 -15.61
C VAL A 32 11.04 34.03 -16.95
N ASP A 33 12.28 34.49 -16.97
CA ASP A 33 13.06 34.73 -18.20
C ASP A 33 13.37 33.41 -18.89
N THR A 34 12.75 33.16 -20.01
CA THR A 34 13.07 32.03 -20.92
C THR A 34 14.22 32.46 -21.85
N SER A 35 15.45 32.33 -21.39
CA SER A 35 16.64 32.39 -22.26
C SER A 35 16.86 30.99 -22.84
N THR A 36 16.44 30.79 -24.08
CA THR A 36 16.71 29.60 -24.89
C THR A 36 18.17 29.65 -25.37
N THR A 37 19.08 28.96 -24.68
CA THR A 37 20.42 28.73 -25.19
C THR A 37 20.44 27.45 -26.01
N GLN A 38 20.55 27.60 -27.34
CA GLN A 38 20.69 26.54 -28.30
C GLN A 38 22.08 25.91 -28.15
N PRO A 39 22.22 24.57 -27.97
CA PRO A 39 23.53 23.93 -27.92
C PRO A 39 24.19 23.90 -29.30
N PRO A 40 25.53 23.99 -29.39
CA PRO A 40 26.26 23.95 -30.65
C PRO A 40 26.19 22.56 -31.32
N VAL A 41 26.00 22.60 -32.64
CA VAL A 41 26.02 21.42 -33.50
C VAL A 41 27.48 20.91 -33.53
N VAL A 42 27.72 19.70 -33.03
CA VAL A 42 29.01 19.01 -33.15
C VAL A 42 28.97 18.15 -34.39
N ASP A 43 29.81 18.49 -35.36
CA ASP A 43 30.09 17.69 -36.55
C ASP A 43 30.76 16.36 -36.15
N THR A 44 30.00 15.27 -36.35
CA THR A 44 30.50 13.93 -36.09
C THR A 44 31.29 13.44 -37.28
N ALA A 45 32.63 13.49 -37.20
CA ALA A 45 33.51 12.84 -38.18
C ALA A 45 33.34 11.32 -38.09
N THR A 46 32.90 10.72 -39.20
CA THR A 46 32.73 9.28 -39.37
C THR A 46 34.09 8.61 -39.48
N THR A 47 34.61 8.04 -38.41
CA THR A 47 35.76 7.16 -38.44
C THR A 47 35.28 5.72 -38.64
N SER A 48 35.51 5.16 -39.83
CA SER A 48 35.26 3.77 -40.13
C SER A 48 36.31 2.88 -39.45
N VAL A 49 35.87 2.08 -38.46
CA VAL A 49 36.64 1.04 -37.81
C VAL A 49 36.41 -0.28 -38.56
N PRO A 50 37.47 -1.03 -38.94
CA PRO A 50 37.30 -2.33 -39.59
C PRO A 50 36.72 -3.37 -38.64
N PRO A 51 35.97 -4.39 -39.13
CA PRO A 51 35.38 -5.42 -38.31
C PRO A 51 36.48 -6.28 -37.65
N VAL A 52 36.50 -6.31 -36.34
CA VAL A 52 37.27 -7.29 -35.55
C VAL A 52 36.35 -8.48 -35.29
N ASP A 53 36.67 -9.62 -35.92
CA ASP A 53 36.07 -10.91 -35.58
C ASP A 53 36.50 -11.32 -34.17
N ALA A 54 35.70 -10.95 -33.19
CA ALA A 54 35.82 -11.46 -31.83
C ALA A 54 34.90 -12.67 -31.67
N SER A 55 35.39 -13.86 -31.93
CA SER A 55 34.78 -15.09 -31.45
C SER A 55 34.84 -15.12 -29.93
N THR A 56 33.83 -14.48 -29.29
CA THR A 56 33.67 -14.52 -27.84
C THR A 56 33.04 -15.86 -27.48
N THR A 57 33.89 -16.80 -27.04
CA THR A 57 33.42 -18.02 -26.38
C THR A 57 32.78 -17.60 -25.06
N GLN A 58 31.45 -17.50 -25.06
CA GLN A 58 30.66 -17.21 -23.85
C GLN A 58 30.84 -18.39 -22.90
N PRO A 59 31.33 -18.16 -21.65
CA PRO A 59 31.36 -19.24 -20.67
C PRO A 59 29.93 -19.73 -20.41
N PRO A 60 29.74 -21.03 -20.14
CA PRO A 60 28.42 -21.58 -19.86
C PRO A 60 27.79 -20.82 -18.69
N ALA A 61 26.56 -20.36 -18.89
CA ALA A 61 25.76 -19.78 -17.83
C ALA A 61 25.65 -20.80 -16.70
N VAL A 62 26.24 -20.48 -15.56
CA VAL A 62 26.03 -21.24 -14.35
C VAL A 62 24.59 -20.91 -13.92
N ASP A 63 23.68 -21.89 -14.10
CA ASP A 63 22.33 -21.77 -13.58
C ASP A 63 22.42 -21.51 -12.08
N ALA A 64 22.11 -20.27 -11.69
CA ALA A 64 21.94 -19.94 -10.28
C ALA A 64 20.83 -20.85 -9.73
N PRO A 65 21.02 -21.51 -8.58
CA PRO A 65 20.00 -22.35 -8.01
C PRO A 65 18.75 -21.49 -7.76
N THR A 66 17.71 -21.72 -8.54
CA THR A 66 16.38 -21.18 -8.27
C THR A 66 15.93 -21.83 -6.96
N SER A 67 16.09 -21.10 -5.86
CA SER A 67 15.62 -21.56 -4.55
C SER A 67 14.09 -21.54 -4.58
N THR A 68 13.52 -22.62 -5.08
CA THR A 68 12.09 -22.90 -4.93
C THR A 68 11.88 -23.30 -3.46
N VAL A 69 11.71 -22.32 -2.59
CA VAL A 69 11.14 -22.57 -1.26
C VAL A 69 9.69 -23.01 -1.50
N PRO A 70 9.29 -24.23 -1.14
CA PRO A 70 7.90 -24.62 -1.29
C PRO A 70 7.05 -23.70 -0.40
N HIS A 71 6.16 -22.93 -0.98
CA HIS A 71 5.14 -22.19 -0.25
C HIS A 71 4.21 -23.21 0.40
N LEU A 72 4.22 -23.30 1.73
CA LEU A 72 3.47 -24.28 2.52
C LEU A 72 2.00 -23.89 2.72
N GLY A 73 1.54 -22.79 2.10
CA GLY A 73 0.17 -22.30 2.27
C GLY A 73 -0.15 -21.11 1.37
N SER A 74 -1.29 -20.49 1.59
CA SER A 74 -1.73 -19.29 0.89
C SER A 74 -2.02 -18.13 1.86
N VAL A 75 -1.86 -16.90 1.35
CA VAL A 75 -2.21 -15.66 2.04
C VAL A 75 -3.34 -15.00 1.28
N THR A 76 -4.44 -14.71 1.97
CA THR A 76 -5.58 -13.94 1.43
C THR A 76 -5.71 -12.65 2.21
N LEU A 77 -5.68 -11.51 1.50
CA LEU A 77 -5.75 -10.18 2.09
C LEU A 77 -7.21 -9.75 2.30
N SER A 78 -7.47 -8.92 3.32
CA SER A 78 -8.80 -8.36 3.58
C SER A 78 -8.71 -6.96 4.18
N GLY A 79 -9.83 -6.24 4.21
CA GLY A 79 -9.93 -4.93 4.83
C GLY A 79 -9.67 -4.93 6.34
N VAL A 80 -9.81 -6.07 7.00
CA VAL A 80 -9.61 -6.22 8.45
C VAL A 80 -8.31 -6.90 8.85
N GLY A 81 -7.50 -7.37 7.87
CA GLY A 81 -6.26 -8.08 8.14
C GLY A 81 -5.88 -9.02 7.01
N PHE A 82 -5.41 -10.22 7.33
CA PHE A 82 -5.15 -11.29 6.35
C PHE A 82 -5.46 -12.66 6.92
N THR A 83 -5.81 -13.58 6.03
CA THR A 83 -6.05 -14.98 6.37
C THR A 83 -4.90 -15.82 5.83
N LEU A 84 -4.42 -16.75 6.65
CA LEU A 84 -3.42 -17.74 6.29
C LEU A 84 -4.10 -19.11 6.23
N ASP A 85 -3.92 -19.80 5.11
CA ASP A 85 -4.29 -21.19 4.95
C ASP A 85 -3.00 -22.02 5.02
N ALA A 86 -2.67 -22.51 6.21
CA ALA A 86 -1.58 -23.43 6.42
C ALA A 86 -2.10 -24.86 6.22
N THR A 87 -1.42 -25.65 5.41
CA THR A 87 -1.86 -26.99 4.96
C THR A 87 -2.14 -27.98 6.10
N THR A 88 -1.76 -27.68 7.34
CA THR A 88 -1.89 -28.60 8.49
C THR A 88 -2.85 -28.12 9.57
N ASP A 89 -3.00 -26.81 9.78
CA ASP A 89 -3.74 -26.25 10.92
C ASP A 89 -5.06 -25.55 10.53
N GLY A 90 -5.39 -25.57 9.22
CA GLY A 90 -6.57 -24.90 8.69
C GLY A 90 -6.39 -23.39 8.51
N GLU A 91 -7.48 -22.73 8.15
CA GLU A 91 -7.52 -21.30 7.88
C GLU A 91 -7.51 -20.50 9.19
N ARG A 92 -6.64 -19.49 9.27
CA ARG A 92 -6.53 -18.61 10.41
C ARG A 92 -6.55 -17.14 9.98
N LEU A 93 -7.50 -16.37 10.52
CA LEU A 93 -7.57 -14.92 10.36
C LEU A 93 -6.67 -14.24 11.41
N TRP A 94 -5.84 -13.31 10.94
CA TRP A 94 -5.13 -12.33 11.73
C TRP A 94 -5.72 -10.95 11.46
N ALA A 95 -6.44 -10.40 12.45
CA ALA A 95 -7.05 -9.08 12.33
C ALA A 95 -6.09 -7.98 12.77
N PHE A 96 -6.31 -6.77 12.28
CA PHE A 96 -5.59 -5.60 12.80
C PHE A 96 -5.90 -5.42 14.29
N GLY A 97 -4.85 -5.18 15.07
CA GLY A 97 -4.91 -5.14 16.54
C GLY A 97 -4.57 -6.46 17.23
N ASP A 98 -4.49 -7.58 16.52
CA ASP A 98 -4.04 -8.86 17.08
C ASP A 98 -2.54 -8.84 17.39
N ASP A 99 -2.06 -9.86 18.12
CA ASP A 99 -0.65 -10.06 18.45
C ASP A 99 0.21 -10.14 17.18
N GLY A 100 0.97 -9.08 16.92
CA GLY A 100 1.77 -8.93 15.72
C GLY A 100 2.95 -9.91 15.62
N GLU A 101 3.56 -10.31 16.75
CA GLU A 101 4.66 -11.29 16.72
C GLU A 101 4.14 -12.69 16.40
N ALA A 102 2.98 -13.06 16.93
CA ALA A 102 2.33 -14.31 16.59
C ALA A 102 1.87 -14.35 15.13
N ALA A 103 1.26 -13.24 14.63
CA ALA A 103 0.90 -13.10 13.22
C ALA A 103 2.12 -13.19 12.29
N LEU A 104 3.24 -12.58 12.68
CA LEU A 104 4.50 -12.66 11.95
C LEU A 104 5.05 -14.09 11.91
N ALA A 105 5.02 -14.81 13.02
CA ALA A 105 5.53 -16.19 13.08
C ALA A 105 4.76 -17.12 12.13
N ASP A 106 3.43 -16.98 12.09
CA ASP A 106 2.58 -17.74 11.17
C ASP A 106 2.82 -17.33 9.70
N LEU A 107 2.95 -16.01 9.44
CA LEU A 107 3.24 -15.52 8.08
C LEU A 107 4.61 -15.99 7.57
N VAL A 108 5.62 -16.02 8.43
CA VAL A 108 6.95 -16.60 8.10
C VAL A 108 6.86 -18.08 7.78
N THR A 109 5.99 -18.83 8.45
CA THR A 109 5.76 -20.25 8.16
C THR A 109 5.20 -20.45 6.76
N VAL A 110 4.30 -19.55 6.30
CA VAL A 110 3.64 -19.63 4.99
C VAL A 110 4.51 -19.05 3.88
N MET A 111 5.10 -17.87 4.08
CA MET A 111 5.81 -17.11 3.04
C MET A 111 7.34 -17.21 3.12
N GLY A 112 7.87 -17.81 4.19
CA GLY A 112 9.31 -17.77 4.46
C GLY A 112 9.73 -16.48 5.15
N GLN A 113 11.06 -16.31 5.32
CA GLN A 113 11.60 -15.11 5.96
C GLN A 113 11.36 -13.86 5.11
N PRO A 114 11.08 -12.70 5.72
CA PRO A 114 10.97 -11.44 5.00
C PRO A 114 12.31 -11.10 4.32
N ILE A 115 12.24 -10.54 3.11
CA ILE A 115 13.40 -10.07 2.35
C ILE A 115 13.90 -8.73 2.94
N GLY A 116 12.97 -7.91 3.45
CA GLY A 116 13.25 -6.61 4.08
C GLY A 116 12.73 -6.58 5.52
N ASP A 117 13.62 -6.25 6.46
CA ASP A 117 13.30 -6.03 7.87
C ASP A 117 14.32 -5.05 8.47
N PRO A 118 14.03 -3.73 8.45
CA PRO A 118 14.89 -2.71 9.04
C PRO A 118 14.87 -2.70 10.58
N GLY A 119 14.04 -3.54 11.21
CA GLY A 119 13.79 -3.52 12.65
C GLY A 119 12.81 -2.43 13.09
N TRP A 120 12.73 -2.22 14.41
CA TRP A 120 11.87 -1.22 15.03
C TRP A 120 12.44 0.18 14.88
N GLY A 121 11.60 1.14 14.54
CA GLY A 121 11.97 2.56 14.45
C GLY A 121 10.77 3.49 14.34
N PRO A 122 11.00 4.81 14.49
CA PRO A 122 9.95 5.80 14.24
C PRO A 122 9.68 5.92 12.74
N ASP A 123 8.42 6.23 12.40
CA ASP A 123 8.02 6.64 11.05
C ASP A 123 6.99 7.77 11.21
N ASP A 124 7.29 8.94 10.70
CA ASP A 124 6.48 10.16 10.80
C ASP A 124 5.13 10.05 10.06
N ARG A 125 4.99 9.07 9.18
CA ARG A 125 3.74 8.75 8.50
C ARG A 125 2.80 7.89 9.34
N CYS A 126 3.27 7.36 10.47
CA CYS A 126 2.53 6.44 11.32
C CYS A 126 2.04 7.12 12.59
N THR A 127 0.89 6.69 13.08
CA THR A 127 0.27 7.24 14.30
C THR A 127 0.91 6.71 15.58
N THR A 128 1.60 5.57 15.50
CA THR A 128 2.29 4.94 16.63
C THR A 128 3.77 5.34 16.63
N PRO A 129 4.39 5.51 17.81
CA PRO A 129 5.78 5.99 17.92
C PRO A 129 6.81 4.99 17.40
N GLU A 130 6.52 3.69 17.40
CA GLU A 130 7.42 2.67 16.90
C GLU A 130 6.69 1.71 15.96
N VAL A 131 7.26 1.49 14.80
CA VAL A 131 6.78 0.56 13.79
C VAL A 131 7.93 -0.33 13.29
N ARG A 132 7.57 -1.52 12.80
CA ARG A 132 8.45 -2.44 12.11
C ARG A 132 7.80 -2.85 10.81
N ARG A 133 8.51 -2.68 9.72
CA ARG A 133 8.03 -2.99 8.38
C ARG A 133 8.72 -4.24 7.87
N LEU A 134 7.95 -5.21 7.48
CA LEU A 134 8.46 -6.50 7.01
C LEU A 134 8.01 -6.71 5.56
N GLY A 135 8.96 -6.94 4.66
CA GLY A 135 8.70 -7.04 3.22
C GLY A 135 8.88 -8.45 2.67
N TRP A 136 7.93 -8.90 1.87
CA TRP A 136 7.99 -10.11 1.04
C TRP A 136 7.73 -9.74 -0.42
N GLY A 137 8.76 -9.22 -1.09
CA GLY A 137 8.57 -8.67 -2.43
C GLY A 137 7.58 -7.50 -2.43
N GLY A 138 6.47 -7.63 -3.13
CA GLY A 138 5.45 -6.59 -3.17
C GLY A 138 4.56 -6.46 -1.95
N LEU A 139 4.53 -7.46 -1.03
CA LEU A 139 3.78 -7.37 0.23
C LEU A 139 4.67 -6.74 1.32
N GLU A 140 4.14 -5.76 2.01
CA GLU A 140 4.70 -5.21 3.24
C GLU A 140 3.67 -5.38 4.37
N VAL A 141 4.10 -5.88 5.52
CA VAL A 141 3.31 -5.95 6.74
C VAL A 141 3.92 -5.00 7.77
N VAL A 142 3.06 -4.21 8.41
CA VAL A 142 3.45 -3.23 9.42
C VAL A 142 2.99 -3.71 10.78
N LEU A 143 3.94 -3.85 11.68
CA LEU A 143 3.72 -4.04 13.10
C LEU A 143 3.90 -2.71 13.81
N SER A 144 3.15 -2.48 14.89
CA SER A 144 3.23 -1.25 15.68
C SER A 144 3.27 -1.56 17.18
N ARG A 145 3.87 -0.64 17.96
CA ARG A 145 3.83 -0.67 19.42
C ARG A 145 3.93 0.75 19.99
N MET A 146 3.36 0.96 21.15
CA MET A 146 3.34 2.28 21.81
C MET A 146 4.65 2.62 22.52
N ALA A 147 5.46 1.63 22.87
CA ALA A 147 6.76 1.81 23.54
C ALA A 147 7.66 0.60 23.30
N ALA A 148 8.97 0.78 23.43
CA ALA A 148 9.95 -0.30 23.36
C ALA A 148 9.64 -1.39 24.38
N GLY A 149 9.55 -2.65 23.89
CA GLY A 149 9.19 -3.81 24.73
C GLY A 149 7.70 -3.91 25.08
N GLY A 150 6.86 -3.00 24.60
CA GLY A 150 5.40 -3.09 24.74
C GLY A 150 4.78 -4.14 23.82
N PRO A 151 3.46 -4.38 23.97
CA PRO A 151 2.72 -5.28 23.07
C PRO A 151 2.88 -4.87 21.61
N THR A 152 3.18 -5.84 20.77
CA THR A 152 3.27 -5.68 19.32
C THR A 152 1.92 -6.00 18.70
N LEU A 153 1.40 -5.10 17.88
CA LEU A 153 0.11 -5.26 17.21
C LEU A 153 0.30 -5.32 15.70
N LEU A 154 -0.47 -6.17 15.02
CA LEU A 154 -0.63 -6.12 13.58
C LEU A 154 -1.37 -4.83 13.22
N ALA A 155 -0.76 -3.94 12.45
CA ALA A 155 -1.30 -2.61 12.20
C ALA A 155 -1.83 -2.40 10.78
N GLN A 156 -1.15 -2.96 9.78
CA GLN A 156 -1.45 -2.69 8.38
C GLN A 156 -0.78 -3.71 7.47
N TRP A 157 -1.35 -3.97 6.33
CA TRP A 157 -0.64 -4.54 5.18
C TRP A 157 -0.66 -3.57 4.00
N TYR A 158 0.32 -3.70 3.13
CA TYR A 158 0.50 -2.87 1.95
C TYR A 158 1.02 -3.74 0.79
N LEU A 159 0.37 -3.65 -0.38
CA LEU A 159 0.70 -4.43 -1.57
C LEU A 159 1.01 -3.50 -2.74
N THR A 160 2.18 -3.70 -3.36
CA THR A 160 2.63 -2.96 -4.55
C THR A 160 2.89 -3.90 -5.71
N GLY A 161 2.83 -3.38 -6.94
CA GLY A 161 3.13 -4.13 -8.16
C GLY A 161 4.59 -4.11 -8.58
N GLN A 162 5.53 -3.78 -7.67
CA GLN A 162 6.94 -3.63 -8.05
C GLN A 162 7.66 -4.96 -8.30
N ASP A 163 7.18 -6.04 -7.69
CA ASP A 163 7.76 -7.37 -7.82
C ASP A 163 6.75 -8.37 -8.39
N SER A 164 7.24 -9.33 -9.17
CA SER A 164 6.41 -10.35 -9.82
C SER A 164 5.59 -11.21 -8.84
N ASP A 165 6.09 -11.38 -7.62
CA ASP A 165 5.44 -12.20 -6.60
C ASP A 165 4.19 -11.55 -6.00
N ALA A 166 4.12 -10.20 -6.02
CA ALA A 166 2.93 -9.46 -5.59
C ALA A 166 1.68 -9.75 -6.44
N THR A 167 1.86 -10.18 -7.69
CA THR A 167 0.74 -10.51 -8.59
C THR A 167 0.04 -11.83 -8.21
N SER A 168 0.60 -12.61 -7.29
CA SER A 168 0.00 -13.84 -6.78
C SER A 168 -0.84 -13.64 -5.52
N LEU A 169 -0.82 -12.45 -4.92
CA LEU A 169 -1.60 -12.12 -3.73
C LEU A 169 -2.91 -11.43 -4.09
N TRP A 170 -3.99 -11.92 -3.49
CA TRP A 170 -5.36 -11.49 -3.78
C TRP A 170 -6.13 -11.23 -2.50
N THR A 171 -7.15 -10.38 -2.61
CA THR A 171 -8.17 -10.28 -1.56
C THR A 171 -9.15 -11.44 -1.64
N LEU A 172 -10.03 -11.55 -0.65
CA LEU A 172 -11.13 -12.52 -0.64
C LEU A 172 -12.01 -12.38 -1.90
N GLU A 173 -12.21 -11.16 -2.36
CA GLU A 173 -12.99 -10.80 -3.56
C GLU A 173 -12.21 -10.98 -4.88
N ARG A 174 -11.01 -11.57 -4.81
CA ARG A 174 -10.14 -11.78 -5.97
C ARG A 174 -9.64 -10.49 -6.62
N ILE A 175 -9.47 -9.44 -5.83
CA ILE A 175 -8.81 -8.19 -6.24
C ILE A 175 -7.34 -8.25 -5.85
N GLY A 176 -6.47 -7.85 -6.77
CA GLY A 176 -5.01 -7.79 -6.58
C GLY A 176 -4.40 -6.72 -7.48
N ILE A 177 -3.07 -6.65 -7.48
CA ILE A 177 -2.35 -5.74 -8.37
C ILE A 177 -2.63 -6.11 -9.83
N GLY A 178 -2.96 -5.10 -10.63
CA GLY A 178 -3.34 -5.28 -12.04
C GLY A 178 -4.82 -5.58 -12.27
N SER A 179 -5.63 -5.88 -11.24
CA SER A 179 -7.10 -5.92 -11.36
C SER A 179 -7.61 -4.60 -11.91
N THR A 180 -8.72 -4.63 -12.63
CA THR A 180 -9.30 -3.42 -13.21
C THR A 180 -10.24 -2.70 -12.22
N VAL A 181 -10.52 -1.43 -12.49
CA VAL A 181 -11.57 -0.68 -11.77
C VAL A 181 -12.95 -1.33 -12.01
N GLY A 182 -13.16 -1.93 -13.19
CA GLY A 182 -14.34 -2.73 -13.46
C GLY A 182 -14.48 -3.94 -12.52
N ASP A 183 -13.37 -4.65 -12.25
CA ASP A 183 -13.35 -5.77 -11.29
C ASP A 183 -13.64 -5.26 -9.87
N LEU A 184 -13.05 -4.13 -9.45
CA LEU A 184 -13.33 -3.50 -8.15
C LEU A 184 -14.81 -3.18 -7.99
N ARG A 185 -15.45 -2.60 -9.02
CA ARG A 185 -16.89 -2.30 -8.99
C ARG A 185 -17.75 -3.56 -8.95
N ALA A 186 -17.36 -4.59 -9.68
CA ALA A 186 -18.07 -5.86 -9.68
C ALA A 186 -18.00 -6.56 -8.30
N ALA A 187 -16.84 -6.48 -7.64
CA ALA A 187 -16.59 -7.10 -6.35
C ALA A 187 -17.30 -6.35 -5.20
N HIS A 188 -17.26 -5.02 -5.19
CA HIS A 188 -17.73 -4.19 -4.07
C HIS A 188 -19.03 -3.42 -4.36
N GLY A 189 -19.56 -3.50 -5.58
CA GLY A 189 -20.82 -2.84 -5.96
C GLY A 189 -20.78 -1.32 -5.80
N GLY A 190 -21.83 -0.75 -5.25
CA GLY A 190 -21.96 0.71 -5.04
C GLY A 190 -21.24 1.25 -3.80
N GLN A 191 -20.56 0.41 -3.03
CA GLN A 191 -19.85 0.84 -1.81
C GLN A 191 -18.46 1.44 -2.12
N ILE A 192 -17.92 1.18 -3.31
CA ILE A 192 -16.63 1.72 -3.71
C ILE A 192 -16.69 3.23 -3.99
N THR A 193 -15.80 3.98 -3.37
CA THR A 193 -15.52 5.38 -3.72
C THR A 193 -14.31 5.45 -4.64
N LEU A 194 -14.40 6.26 -5.70
CA LEU A 194 -13.32 6.51 -6.65
C LEU A 194 -13.05 8.01 -6.75
N GLU A 195 -11.83 8.42 -6.44
CA GLU A 195 -11.35 9.78 -6.64
C GLU A 195 -10.54 9.86 -7.93
N ARG A 196 -10.83 10.88 -8.74
CA ARG A 196 -10.12 11.09 -10.01
C ARG A 196 -8.74 11.69 -9.78
N PRO A 197 -7.77 11.41 -10.68
CA PRO A 197 -6.52 12.14 -10.71
C PRO A 197 -6.73 13.66 -10.75
N SER A 198 -5.82 14.39 -10.12
CA SER A 198 -5.79 15.86 -10.11
C SER A 198 -4.38 16.34 -10.44
N ASP A 199 -4.22 17.66 -10.63
CA ASP A 199 -2.89 18.26 -10.90
C ASP A 199 -1.91 18.06 -9.73
N ARG A 200 -2.43 17.87 -8.51
CA ARG A 200 -1.62 17.65 -7.30
C ARG A 200 -1.37 16.17 -7.02
N ASP A 201 -2.26 15.31 -7.50
CA ASP A 201 -2.19 13.87 -7.29
C ASP A 201 -2.55 13.17 -8.61
N PRO A 202 -1.53 12.72 -9.37
CA PRO A 202 -1.74 12.13 -10.69
C PRO A 202 -2.34 10.72 -10.65
N ALA A 203 -2.42 10.09 -9.47
CA ALA A 203 -3.08 8.80 -9.31
C ALA A 203 -4.59 8.97 -9.08
N GLY A 204 -5.38 8.02 -9.58
CA GLY A 204 -6.73 7.82 -9.10
C GLY A 204 -6.70 7.01 -7.81
N TRP A 205 -7.65 7.23 -6.90
CA TRP A 205 -7.72 6.52 -5.64
C TRP A 205 -9.05 5.77 -5.49
N PHE A 206 -9.01 4.66 -4.76
CA PHE A 206 -10.21 3.93 -4.40
C PHE A 206 -10.26 3.62 -2.90
N ASP A 207 -11.48 3.50 -2.39
CA ASP A 207 -11.79 3.03 -1.04
C ASP A 207 -13.05 2.15 -1.13
N THR A 208 -12.97 0.93 -0.60
CA THR A 208 -14.07 -0.05 -0.70
C THR A 208 -15.09 0.09 0.42
N GLU A 209 -14.73 0.73 1.54
CA GLU A 209 -15.63 0.97 2.68
C GLU A 209 -15.35 2.31 3.38
N PRO A 210 -15.64 3.45 2.72
CA PRO A 210 -15.27 4.76 3.24
C PRO A 210 -15.97 5.14 4.55
N LEU A 211 -17.07 4.47 4.91
CA LEU A 211 -17.85 4.80 6.09
C LEU A 211 -17.41 4.05 7.37
N LEU A 212 -16.89 2.85 7.25
CA LEU A 212 -16.54 1.99 8.39
C LEU A 212 -15.04 1.95 8.71
N GLY A 213 -14.19 2.37 7.77
CA GLY A 213 -12.74 2.35 7.97
C GLY A 213 -12.07 0.99 7.76
N ASP A 214 -12.85 -0.09 7.66
CA ASP A 214 -12.36 -1.47 7.52
C ASP A 214 -12.13 -1.86 6.05
N GLY A 215 -12.15 -0.88 5.15
CA GLY A 215 -12.02 -1.08 3.71
C GLY A 215 -10.59 -1.26 3.24
N ILE A 216 -10.49 -1.75 2.00
CA ILE A 216 -9.25 -1.76 1.24
C ILE A 216 -9.18 -0.46 0.44
N ARG A 217 -8.04 0.21 0.54
CA ARG A 217 -7.74 1.45 -0.17
C ARG A 217 -6.60 1.23 -1.15
N GLY A 218 -6.50 2.08 -2.16
CA GLY A 218 -5.40 1.95 -3.10
C GLY A 218 -5.40 2.99 -4.20
N ALA A 219 -4.38 2.92 -5.05
CA ALA A 219 -4.26 3.74 -6.25
C ALA A 219 -4.55 2.94 -7.50
N VAL A 220 -5.16 3.62 -8.47
CA VAL A 220 -5.43 3.12 -9.82
C VAL A 220 -4.81 4.04 -10.86
N GLY A 221 -4.40 3.50 -11.99
CA GLY A 221 -3.81 4.30 -13.08
C GLY A 221 -4.78 5.32 -13.67
N ASN A 222 -6.08 5.02 -13.66
CA ASN A 222 -7.17 5.94 -13.95
C ASN A 222 -8.49 5.35 -13.42
N THR A 223 -9.55 6.15 -13.38
CA THR A 223 -10.86 5.77 -12.81
C THR A 223 -11.88 5.21 -13.81
N SER A 224 -11.48 4.95 -15.06
CA SER A 224 -12.29 4.19 -16.02
C SER A 224 -12.29 2.71 -15.66
N ASP A 225 -13.24 1.94 -16.18
CA ASP A 225 -13.31 0.48 -15.90
C ASP A 225 -12.04 -0.27 -16.34
N ALA A 226 -11.29 0.24 -17.30
CA ALA A 226 -10.03 -0.31 -17.75
C ALA A 226 -8.81 0.10 -16.90
N GLY A 227 -8.98 1.07 -15.98
CA GLY A 227 -7.93 1.50 -15.04
C GLY A 227 -7.47 0.32 -14.20
N ARG A 228 -6.16 0.25 -13.87
CA ARG A 228 -5.60 -0.88 -13.15
C ARG A 228 -5.18 -0.49 -11.75
N VAL A 229 -5.37 -1.39 -10.80
CA VAL A 229 -4.84 -1.29 -9.44
C VAL A 229 -3.32 -1.33 -9.49
N LEU A 230 -2.70 -0.30 -8.94
CA LEU A 230 -1.24 -0.11 -8.90
C LEU A 230 -0.66 -0.45 -7.53
N LEU A 231 -1.42 -0.13 -6.49
CA LEU A 231 -1.10 -0.43 -5.10
C LEU A 231 -2.40 -0.50 -4.28
N MET A 232 -2.35 -1.22 -3.17
CA MET A 232 -3.48 -1.31 -2.24
C MET A 232 -2.99 -1.56 -0.82
N TRP A 233 -3.81 -1.19 0.15
CA TRP A 233 -3.53 -1.41 1.57
C TRP A 233 -4.83 -1.50 2.37
N ALA A 234 -4.73 -2.09 3.57
CA ALA A 234 -5.74 -2.00 4.60
C ALA A 234 -5.09 -1.83 5.98
N GLY A 235 -5.87 -1.34 6.94
CA GLY A 235 -5.40 -0.92 8.25
C GLY A 235 -5.03 0.57 8.28
N GLU A 236 -4.97 1.13 9.49
CA GLU A 236 -4.83 2.57 9.70
C GLU A 236 -3.53 2.98 10.41
N GLY A 237 -2.59 2.04 10.55
CA GLY A 237 -1.35 2.29 11.27
C GLY A 237 -0.50 3.42 10.69
N CYS A 238 -0.50 3.57 9.36
CA CYS A 238 0.34 4.55 8.67
C CYS A 238 -0.38 5.15 7.46
N GLN A 239 -0.19 6.43 7.21
CA GLN A 239 -0.70 7.07 6.00
C GLN A 239 0.08 6.61 4.77
N ARG A 240 -0.63 6.32 3.70
CA ARG A 240 -0.06 5.88 2.41
C ARG A 240 -0.38 6.81 1.25
N ARG A 241 -1.33 7.71 1.46
CA ARG A 241 -1.66 8.76 0.51
C ARG A 241 -0.74 9.95 0.77
N PHE A 242 0.06 10.28 -0.20
CA PHE A 242 0.85 11.51 -0.18
C PHE A 242 -0.08 12.66 -0.56
N GLY A 243 -0.30 13.56 0.40
CA GLY A 243 -1.03 14.80 0.18
C GLY A 243 -0.11 15.89 -0.39
#